data_a27dbc0d6ec2eadf7f118e8c106fb6be
#
_entry.id   a27dbc0d6ec2eadf7f118e8c106fb6be
#
_cell.length_a   1.000
_cell.length_b   1.000
_cell.length_c   1.000
_cell.angle_alpha   90.00
_cell.angle_beta   90.00
_cell.angle_gamma   90.00
#
_symmetry.space_group_name_H-M   'P 1'
#
loop_
_entity.id
_entity.type
_entity.pdbx_description
1 polymer ?
#
loop_
_entity_poly.entity_id
_entity_poly.type
_entity_poly.pdbx_seq_one_letter_code
_entity_poly.pdbx_strand_id
1 'polypeptide(L)'
;FADPGVPRALDPLGLDQVFTFWTTVAPRTPFQGIEEVPPGHSLTVDLAGAGAKETLRCHWAPSYPTRGAEPAISIDDAAFGLRERLERAVTLRLLRADVPVGCYLSGGIDSSVIAALGRRAKSGVFRTFSLRFPDEEFDETPYQRLMAERLDAEHAEVVCARADIARVFP
;
A
#
# COMPACT_ATOMS: atom_id res chain seq x y z
N PHE A 1 -21.31 5.14 -2.66
CA PHE A 1 -22.80 5.04 -2.86
C PHE A 1 -23.58 5.96 -1.92
N ALA A 2 -22.99 7.06 -1.49
CA ALA A 2 -23.70 8.10 -0.74
C ALA A 2 -24.70 8.85 -1.63
N ASP A 3 -24.44 8.94 -2.93
CA ASP A 3 -25.36 9.50 -3.92
C ASP A 3 -26.33 8.41 -4.41
N PRO A 4 -27.66 8.55 -4.19
CA PRO A 4 -28.65 7.58 -4.65
C PRO A 4 -28.80 7.51 -6.16
N GLY A 5 -28.33 8.52 -6.91
CA GLY A 5 -28.31 8.53 -8.37
C GLY A 5 -27.24 7.61 -8.97
N VAL A 6 -26.26 7.16 -8.18
CA VAL A 6 -25.21 6.24 -8.64
C VAL A 6 -25.72 4.80 -8.54
N PRO A 7 -25.86 4.07 -9.67
CA PRO A 7 -26.34 2.70 -9.66
C PRO A 7 -25.34 1.77 -8.96
N ARG A 8 -25.88 0.81 -8.18
CA ARG A 8 -25.09 -0.20 -7.47
C ARG A 8 -24.99 -1.51 -8.26
N ALA A 9 -25.00 -1.41 -9.59
CA ALA A 9 -24.91 -2.58 -10.45
C ALA A 9 -23.47 -3.10 -10.50
N LEU A 10 -23.29 -4.40 -10.33
CA LEU A 10 -21.97 -5.03 -10.42
C LEU A 10 -21.57 -5.22 -11.90
N ASP A 11 -20.28 -5.02 -12.18
CA ASP A 11 -19.66 -5.33 -13.46
C ASP A 11 -19.09 -6.75 -13.41
N PRO A 12 -19.64 -7.73 -14.17
CA PRO A 12 -19.15 -9.12 -14.13
C PRO A 12 -17.68 -9.25 -14.50
N LEU A 13 -17.18 -8.43 -15.44
CA LEU A 13 -15.77 -8.45 -15.83
C LEU A 13 -14.87 -7.82 -14.76
N GLY A 14 -15.35 -6.77 -14.09
CA GLY A 14 -14.66 -6.20 -12.94
C GLY A 14 -14.54 -7.22 -11.80
N LEU A 15 -15.60 -7.97 -11.53
CA LEU A 15 -15.58 -9.06 -10.54
C LEU A 15 -14.63 -10.20 -10.95
N ASP A 16 -14.64 -10.61 -12.21
CA ASP A 16 -13.72 -11.63 -12.73
C ASP A 16 -12.26 -11.21 -12.52
N GLN A 17 -11.93 -9.93 -12.77
CA GLN A 17 -10.60 -9.39 -12.51
C GLN A 17 -10.24 -9.45 -11.02
N VAL A 18 -11.17 -9.09 -10.11
CA VAL A 18 -10.93 -9.18 -8.66
C VAL A 18 -10.59 -10.61 -8.25
N PHE A 19 -11.33 -11.60 -8.71
CA PHE A 19 -11.08 -13.00 -8.36
C PHE A 19 -9.84 -13.59 -9.04
N THR A 20 -9.41 -13.03 -10.19
CA THR A 20 -8.22 -13.50 -10.92
C THR A 20 -6.95 -12.79 -10.47
N PHE A 21 -6.99 -11.47 -10.26
CA PHE A 21 -5.82 -10.64 -10.02
C PHE A 21 -5.79 -10.02 -8.61
N TRP A 22 -6.80 -10.27 -7.78
CA TRP A 22 -7.02 -9.63 -6.47
C TRP A 22 -7.26 -8.11 -6.55
N THR A 23 -7.45 -7.62 -7.73
CA THR A 23 -7.74 -6.21 -8.02
C THR A 23 -8.39 -6.08 -9.40
N THR A 24 -9.01 -4.94 -9.67
CA THR A 24 -9.43 -4.59 -11.02
C THR A 24 -8.27 -3.97 -11.82
N VAL A 25 -8.36 -4.02 -13.13
CA VAL A 25 -7.42 -3.36 -14.03
C VAL A 25 -8.02 -2.02 -14.46
N ALA A 26 -7.36 -0.93 -14.05
CA ALA A 26 -7.79 0.44 -14.34
C ALA A 26 -8.06 0.68 -15.83
N PRO A 27 -9.07 1.47 -16.17
CA PRO A 27 -9.93 2.28 -15.29
C PRO A 27 -11.15 1.52 -14.71
N ARG A 28 -11.28 0.23 -14.96
CA ARG A 28 -12.44 -0.57 -14.52
C ARG A 28 -12.50 -0.69 -13.00
N THR A 29 -13.73 -0.69 -12.47
CA THR A 29 -14.05 -1.05 -11.08
C THR A 29 -15.00 -2.25 -11.03
N PRO A 30 -15.29 -2.82 -9.86
CA PRO A 30 -16.30 -3.87 -9.73
C PRO A 30 -17.74 -3.39 -9.99
N PHE A 31 -17.94 -2.10 -10.25
CA PHE A 31 -19.26 -1.50 -10.40
C PHE A 31 -19.43 -0.89 -11.80
N GLN A 32 -20.61 -1.11 -12.40
CA GLN A 32 -20.94 -0.55 -13.72
C GLN A 32 -21.01 0.98 -13.66
N GLY A 33 -20.41 1.63 -14.66
CA GLY A 33 -20.42 3.09 -14.79
C GLY A 33 -19.57 3.85 -13.77
N ILE A 34 -18.79 3.14 -12.95
CA ILE A 34 -17.81 3.72 -12.03
C ILE A 34 -16.42 3.35 -12.52
N GLU A 35 -15.61 4.36 -12.78
CA GLU A 35 -14.22 4.21 -13.20
C GLU A 35 -13.28 4.78 -12.15
N GLU A 36 -12.09 4.20 -12.03
CA GLU A 36 -11.01 4.75 -11.21
C GLU A 36 -10.06 5.60 -12.05
N VAL A 37 -9.50 6.62 -11.45
CA VAL A 37 -8.37 7.34 -12.06
C VAL A 37 -7.16 6.40 -12.04
N PRO A 38 -6.59 6.05 -13.21
CA PRO A 38 -5.49 5.08 -13.24
C PRO A 38 -4.30 5.51 -12.38
N PRO A 39 -3.55 4.57 -11.79
CA PRO A 39 -2.34 4.88 -11.03
C PRO A 39 -1.38 5.78 -11.82
N GLY A 40 -0.75 6.74 -11.14
CA GLY A 40 0.16 7.70 -11.76
C GLY A 40 -0.49 8.73 -12.68
N HIS A 41 -1.82 8.86 -12.62
CA HIS A 41 -2.58 9.86 -13.37
C HIS A 41 -3.24 10.88 -12.46
N SER A 42 -3.58 12.02 -13.04
CA SER A 42 -4.46 13.03 -12.45
C SER A 42 -5.62 13.31 -13.39
N LEU A 43 -6.83 13.44 -12.84
CA LEU A 43 -8.03 13.84 -13.58
C LEU A 43 -8.37 15.27 -13.15
N THR A 44 -8.46 16.17 -14.14
CA THR A 44 -8.97 17.52 -13.96
C THR A 44 -10.33 17.63 -14.60
N VAL A 45 -11.32 18.12 -13.85
CA VAL A 45 -12.67 18.37 -14.35
C VAL A 45 -12.90 19.86 -14.34
N ASP A 46 -13.06 20.45 -15.52
CA ASP A 46 -13.40 21.86 -15.69
C ASP A 46 -14.92 22.01 -15.80
N LEU A 47 -15.51 22.75 -14.86
CA LEU A 47 -16.94 23.00 -14.77
C LEU A 47 -17.33 24.38 -15.31
N ALA A 48 -16.39 25.17 -15.86
CA ALA A 48 -16.61 26.56 -16.30
C ALA A 48 -17.37 26.72 -17.62
N GLY A 49 -17.88 25.63 -18.21
CA GLY A 49 -18.56 25.64 -19.52
C GLY A 49 -19.98 25.06 -19.49
N ALA A 50 -20.56 24.88 -20.66
CA ALA A 50 -21.88 24.25 -20.83
C ALA A 50 -21.90 22.74 -20.54
N GLY A 51 -20.78 22.17 -20.03
CA GLY A 51 -20.63 20.78 -19.64
C GLY A 51 -19.28 20.54 -18.99
N ALA A 52 -19.17 19.47 -18.22
CA ALA A 52 -17.90 19.08 -17.62
C ALA A 52 -16.90 18.66 -18.70
N LYS A 53 -15.71 19.28 -18.69
CA LYS A 53 -14.59 18.87 -19.55
C LYS A 53 -13.55 18.14 -18.72
N GLU A 54 -13.34 16.89 -19.04
CA GLU A 54 -12.38 16.03 -18.35
C GLU A 54 -11.03 16.02 -19.08
N THR A 55 -9.96 16.08 -18.32
CA THR A 55 -8.59 15.96 -18.83
C THR A 55 -7.82 14.99 -17.93
N LEU A 56 -7.50 13.82 -18.48
CA LEU A 56 -6.67 12.81 -17.82
C LEU A 56 -5.21 13.02 -18.24
N ARG A 57 -4.31 13.14 -17.25
CA ARG A 57 -2.88 13.34 -17.47
C ARG A 57 -2.07 12.27 -16.73
N CYS A 58 -1.28 11.50 -17.48
CA CYS A 58 -0.25 10.63 -16.90
C CYS A 58 0.95 11.47 -16.49
N HIS A 59 1.38 11.36 -15.24
CA HIS A 59 2.58 11.99 -14.70
C HIS A 59 3.63 10.97 -14.27
N TRP A 60 3.24 9.72 -14.11
CA TRP A 60 4.14 8.61 -13.80
C TRP A 60 3.56 7.28 -14.29
N ALA A 61 4.42 6.43 -14.81
CA ALA A 61 4.12 5.03 -15.11
C ALA A 61 5.36 4.18 -14.82
N PRO A 62 5.19 2.93 -14.34
CA PRO A 62 6.30 2.02 -14.21
C PRO A 62 6.88 1.71 -15.59
N SER A 63 8.22 1.69 -15.68
CA SER A 63 8.93 1.27 -16.88
C SER A 63 9.65 -0.04 -16.60
N TYR A 64 9.38 -1.03 -17.42
CA TYR A 64 10.04 -2.34 -17.34
C TYR A 64 10.85 -2.55 -18.62
N PRO A 65 12.10 -3.03 -18.51
CA PRO A 65 12.86 -3.39 -19.69
C PRO A 65 12.17 -4.55 -20.42
N THR A 66 12.28 -4.56 -21.73
CA THR A 66 11.91 -5.74 -22.51
C THR A 66 12.90 -6.87 -22.24
N ARG A 67 12.43 -8.12 -22.38
CA ARG A 67 13.28 -9.30 -22.19
C ARG A 67 14.54 -9.21 -23.07
N GLY A 68 15.70 -9.33 -22.45
CA GLY A 68 17.01 -9.21 -23.11
C GLY A 68 17.57 -7.78 -23.18
N ALA A 69 16.83 -6.79 -22.65
CA ALA A 69 17.29 -5.41 -22.49
C ALA A 69 17.43 -5.01 -21.01
N GLU A 70 17.54 -6.00 -20.13
CA GLU A 70 17.74 -5.77 -18.71
C GLU A 70 19.11 -5.11 -18.47
N PRO A 71 19.22 -4.19 -17.50
CA PRO A 71 20.50 -3.57 -17.15
C PRO A 71 21.53 -4.63 -16.74
N ALA A 72 22.73 -4.57 -17.30
CA ALA A 72 23.87 -5.38 -16.86
C ALA A 72 24.41 -4.81 -15.54
N ILE A 73 23.78 -5.18 -14.43
CA ILE A 73 24.10 -4.71 -13.09
C ILE A 73 24.45 -5.90 -12.19
N SER A 74 25.44 -5.75 -11.32
CA SER A 74 25.76 -6.77 -10.31
C SER A 74 24.66 -6.82 -9.22
N ILE A 75 24.55 -7.96 -8.53
CA ILE A 75 23.62 -8.08 -7.39
C ILE A 75 23.97 -7.06 -6.30
N ASP A 76 25.24 -6.81 -6.04
CA ASP A 76 25.69 -5.86 -5.03
C ASP A 76 25.29 -4.42 -5.39
N ASP A 77 25.49 -4.01 -6.64
CA ASP A 77 25.04 -2.69 -7.11
C ASP A 77 23.52 -2.55 -7.10
N ALA A 78 22.80 -3.61 -7.47
CA ALA A 78 21.34 -3.63 -7.40
C ALA A 78 20.85 -3.51 -5.96
N ALA A 79 21.44 -4.25 -5.02
CA ALA A 79 21.12 -4.19 -3.60
C ALA A 79 21.44 -2.82 -3.00
N PHE A 80 22.59 -2.23 -3.35
CA PHE A 80 22.94 -0.88 -2.94
C PHE A 80 21.93 0.15 -3.44
N GLY A 81 21.63 0.13 -4.74
CA GLY A 81 20.66 1.04 -5.34
C GLY A 81 19.23 0.87 -4.81
N LEU A 82 18.80 -0.37 -4.47
CA LEU A 82 17.53 -0.63 -3.82
C LEU A 82 17.50 -0.01 -2.42
N ARG A 83 18.56 -0.24 -1.64
CA ARG A 83 18.69 0.31 -0.30
C ARG A 83 18.58 1.83 -0.29
N GLU A 84 19.31 2.54 -1.14
CA GLU A 84 19.24 4.00 -1.23
C GLU A 84 17.80 4.49 -1.52
N ARG A 85 17.10 3.83 -2.44
CA ARG A 85 15.73 4.18 -2.79
C ARG A 85 14.76 3.93 -1.64
N LEU A 86 14.92 2.81 -0.93
CA LEU A 86 14.10 2.49 0.25
C LEU A 86 14.36 3.47 1.39
N GLU A 87 15.62 3.77 1.70
CA GLU A 87 16.00 4.76 2.73
C GLU A 87 15.38 6.13 2.42
N ARG A 88 15.49 6.59 1.18
CA ARG A 88 14.87 7.85 0.74
C ARG A 88 13.34 7.81 0.86
N ALA A 89 12.71 6.74 0.42
CA ALA A 89 11.25 6.60 0.45
C ALA A 89 10.69 6.58 1.88
N VAL A 90 11.36 5.86 2.78
CA VAL A 90 10.99 5.77 4.21
C VAL A 90 11.21 7.10 4.90
N THR A 91 12.38 7.72 4.71
CA THR A 91 12.73 9.02 5.31
C THR A 91 11.72 10.09 4.90
N LEU A 92 11.35 10.13 3.62
CA LEU A 92 10.38 11.11 3.11
C LEU A 92 9.02 10.97 3.81
N ARG A 93 8.54 9.75 4.03
CA ARG A 93 7.26 9.48 4.68
C ARG A 93 7.26 9.77 6.17
N LEU A 94 8.36 9.48 6.84
CA LEU A 94 8.48 9.69 8.29
C LEU A 94 8.73 11.14 8.68
N LEU A 95 9.56 11.87 7.91
CA LEU A 95 10.02 13.21 8.29
C LEU A 95 9.17 14.34 7.71
N ARG A 96 8.35 14.07 6.68
CA ARG A 96 7.47 15.09 6.07
C ARG A 96 6.00 14.95 6.45
N ALA A 97 5.69 14.11 7.41
CA ALA A 97 4.34 14.00 7.93
C ALA A 97 4.06 15.10 8.95
N ASP A 98 2.87 15.68 8.89
CA ASP A 98 2.38 16.68 9.83
C ASP A 98 1.88 16.06 11.14
N VAL A 99 1.82 14.74 11.21
CA VAL A 99 1.36 13.95 12.35
C VAL A 99 2.38 12.86 12.71
N PRO A 100 2.35 12.33 13.94
CA PRO A 100 3.18 11.19 14.31
C PRO A 100 2.92 10.00 13.39
N VAL A 101 3.99 9.44 12.81
CA VAL A 101 3.95 8.27 11.93
C VAL A 101 4.58 7.08 12.65
N GLY A 102 3.94 5.92 12.53
CA GLY A 102 4.46 4.62 12.93
C GLY A 102 4.53 3.65 11.75
N CYS A 103 5.07 2.46 12.00
CA CYS A 103 5.19 1.42 11.00
C CYS A 103 4.32 0.22 11.35
N TYR A 104 3.66 -0.36 10.37
CA TYR A 104 3.11 -1.71 10.52
C TYR A 104 4.23 -2.73 10.51
N LEU A 105 4.13 -3.73 11.38
CA LEU A 105 5.11 -4.80 11.54
C LEU A 105 4.39 -6.15 11.46
N SER A 106 4.54 -6.85 10.35
CA SER A 106 3.89 -8.15 10.12
C SER A 106 4.73 -9.33 10.58
N GLY A 107 6.01 -9.14 10.88
CA GLY A 107 6.96 -10.23 11.15
C GLY A 107 7.70 -10.70 9.89
N GLY A 108 7.22 -10.36 8.69
CA GLY A 108 7.89 -10.63 7.42
C GLY A 108 9.10 -9.73 7.15
N ILE A 109 9.91 -10.12 6.18
CA ILE A 109 11.16 -9.42 5.81
C ILE A 109 10.88 -7.97 5.37
N ASP A 110 9.87 -7.74 4.53
CA ASP A 110 9.59 -6.43 3.94
C ASP A 110 9.24 -5.40 5.01
N SER A 111 8.29 -5.74 5.90
CA SER A 111 7.90 -4.87 7.00
C SER A 111 9.05 -4.61 7.99
N SER A 112 9.87 -5.63 8.23
CA SER A 112 11.05 -5.54 9.11
C SER A 112 12.12 -4.61 8.54
N VAL A 113 12.41 -4.71 7.24
CA VAL A 113 13.35 -3.81 6.55
C VAL A 113 12.85 -2.36 6.59
N ILE A 114 11.57 -2.13 6.26
CA ILE A 114 10.98 -0.79 6.29
C ILE A 114 11.02 -0.20 7.71
N ALA A 115 10.67 -0.99 8.73
CA ALA A 115 10.72 -0.55 10.13
C ALA A 115 12.16 -0.26 10.59
N ALA A 116 13.14 -1.08 10.20
CA ALA A 116 14.55 -0.87 10.52
C ALA A 116 15.11 0.42 9.89
N LEU A 117 14.78 0.68 8.62
CA LEU A 117 15.13 1.92 7.94
C LEU A 117 14.42 3.12 8.58
N GLY A 118 13.16 2.95 8.98
CA GLY A 118 12.38 3.96 9.69
C GLY A 118 12.98 4.33 11.04
N ARG A 119 13.39 3.34 11.82
CA ARG A 119 14.05 3.57 13.11
C ARG A 119 15.37 4.33 12.96
N ARG A 120 16.13 4.05 11.92
CA ARG A 120 17.39 4.77 11.62
C ARG A 120 17.14 6.21 11.18
N ALA A 121 16.06 6.47 10.47
CA ALA A 121 15.71 7.81 9.98
C ALA A 121 15.10 8.70 11.07
N LYS A 122 14.49 8.10 12.11
CA LYS A 122 13.75 8.83 13.15
C LYS A 122 14.41 8.66 14.52
N SER A 123 14.80 9.77 15.14
CA SER A 123 15.23 9.83 16.53
C SER A 123 14.00 9.89 17.47
N GLY A 124 14.19 9.51 18.74
CA GLY A 124 13.16 9.55 19.77
C GLY A 124 12.17 8.39 19.66
N VAL A 125 10.92 8.63 20.03
CA VAL A 125 9.88 7.59 20.08
C VAL A 125 9.58 7.06 18.68
N PHE A 126 9.73 5.75 18.52
CA PHE A 126 9.38 5.03 17.30
C PHE A 126 8.26 4.03 17.58
N ARG A 127 7.15 4.13 16.85
CA ARG A 127 5.96 3.32 17.07
C ARG A 127 5.80 2.29 15.99
N THR A 128 5.47 1.05 16.43
CA THR A 128 5.13 -0.05 15.53
C THR A 128 3.80 -0.67 15.95
N PHE A 129 3.06 -1.18 14.97
CA PHE A 129 1.74 -1.75 15.14
C PHE A 129 1.66 -3.10 14.45
N SER A 130 1.05 -4.09 15.11
CA SER A 130 0.86 -5.42 14.53
C SER A 130 -0.57 -5.91 14.70
N LEU A 131 -1.01 -6.69 13.73
CA LEU A 131 -2.18 -7.55 13.89
C LEU A 131 -1.71 -8.92 14.36
N ARG A 132 -2.39 -9.45 15.36
CA ARG A 132 -2.19 -10.78 15.87
C ARG A 132 -3.41 -11.64 15.58
N PHE A 133 -3.20 -12.82 15.04
CA PHE A 133 -4.25 -13.79 14.79
C PHE A 133 -4.19 -14.91 15.82
N PRO A 134 -5.34 -15.34 16.38
CA PRO A 134 -5.38 -16.47 17.34
C PRO A 134 -5.05 -17.82 16.69
N ASP A 135 -5.11 -17.91 15.36
CA ASP A 135 -4.82 -19.09 14.58
C ASP A 135 -3.31 -19.25 14.43
N GLU A 136 -2.76 -20.36 14.91
CA GLU A 136 -1.31 -20.63 14.91
C GLU A 136 -0.70 -20.61 13.50
N GLU A 137 -1.47 -20.99 12.49
CA GLU A 137 -1.02 -20.97 11.08
C GLU A 137 -0.68 -19.55 10.58
N PHE A 138 -1.32 -18.54 11.16
CA PHE A 138 -1.16 -17.13 10.80
C PHE A 138 -0.52 -16.29 11.91
N ASP A 139 -0.03 -16.92 12.98
CA ASP A 139 0.56 -16.21 14.11
C ASP A 139 2.05 -15.89 13.88
N GLU A 140 2.34 -14.69 13.43
CA GLU A 140 3.70 -14.16 13.27
C GLU A 140 4.18 -13.37 14.50
N THR A 141 3.45 -13.40 15.61
CA THR A 141 3.73 -12.64 16.84
C THR A 141 5.16 -12.78 17.36
N PRO A 142 5.81 -13.97 17.38
CA PRO A 142 7.19 -14.09 17.83
C PRO A 142 8.18 -13.22 17.04
N TYR A 143 8.01 -13.16 15.72
CA TYR A 143 8.86 -12.35 14.83
C TYR A 143 8.55 -10.86 14.96
N GLN A 144 7.28 -10.49 15.12
CA GLN A 144 6.84 -9.12 15.35
C GLN A 144 7.47 -8.55 16.62
N ARG A 145 7.39 -9.29 17.75
CA ARG A 145 7.95 -8.88 19.04
C ARG A 145 9.46 -8.80 19.01
N LEU A 146 10.12 -9.82 18.46
CA LEU A 146 11.58 -9.82 18.28
C LEU A 146 12.06 -8.57 17.54
N MET A 147 11.35 -8.20 16.49
CA MET A 147 11.72 -7.03 15.69
C MET A 147 11.42 -5.73 16.43
N ALA A 148 10.27 -5.62 17.10
CA ALA A 148 9.91 -4.46 17.91
C ALA A 148 10.93 -4.20 19.03
N GLU A 149 11.37 -5.25 19.72
CA GLU A 149 12.41 -5.18 20.73
C GLU A 149 13.76 -4.71 20.17
N ARG A 150 14.19 -5.29 19.04
CA ARG A 150 15.44 -4.88 18.36
C ARG A 150 15.45 -3.43 17.90
N LEU A 151 14.29 -2.89 17.60
CA LEU A 151 14.12 -1.49 17.16
C LEU A 151 13.95 -0.53 18.33
N ASP A 152 13.86 -1.00 19.56
CA ASP A 152 13.49 -0.19 20.72
C ASP A 152 12.22 0.63 20.42
N ALA A 153 11.18 -0.07 19.97
CA ALA A 153 9.93 0.54 19.50
C ALA A 153 8.84 0.44 20.58
N GLU A 154 8.04 1.51 20.70
CA GLU A 154 6.73 1.40 21.36
C GLU A 154 5.83 0.55 20.45
N HIS A 155 5.60 -0.70 20.85
CA HIS A 155 4.86 -1.67 20.05
C HIS A 155 3.44 -1.85 20.57
N ALA A 156 2.45 -1.74 19.70
CA ALA A 156 1.06 -2.01 19.97
C ALA A 156 0.55 -3.19 19.12
N GLU A 157 -0.09 -4.15 19.78
CA GLU A 157 -0.69 -5.32 19.14
C GLU A 157 -2.22 -5.24 19.22
N VAL A 158 -2.88 -5.59 18.13
CA VAL A 158 -4.34 -5.74 18.07
C VAL A 158 -4.65 -7.18 17.70
N VAL A 159 -5.41 -7.87 18.57
CA VAL A 159 -5.90 -9.22 18.25
C VAL A 159 -7.09 -9.10 17.30
N CYS A 160 -7.01 -9.77 16.16
CA CYS A 160 -8.05 -9.83 15.15
C CYS A 160 -8.57 -11.27 15.05
N ALA A 161 -9.75 -11.53 15.59
CA ALA A 161 -10.42 -12.82 15.49
C ALA A 161 -11.31 -12.90 14.23
N ARG A 162 -11.66 -14.10 13.80
CA ARG A 162 -12.58 -14.32 12.66
C ARG A 162 -13.92 -13.56 12.83
N ALA A 163 -14.41 -13.46 14.05
CA ALA A 163 -15.64 -12.71 14.36
C ALA A 163 -15.49 -11.19 14.11
N ASP A 164 -14.29 -10.65 14.30
CA ASP A 164 -14.02 -9.23 14.03
C ASP A 164 -14.05 -8.95 12.54
N ILE A 165 -13.49 -9.85 11.72
CA ILE A 165 -13.54 -9.77 10.26
C ILE A 165 -14.99 -9.81 9.79
N ALA A 166 -15.79 -10.79 10.27
CA ALA A 166 -17.19 -10.92 9.89
C ALA A 166 -18.05 -9.71 10.27
N ARG A 167 -17.69 -9.00 11.35
CA ARG A 167 -18.42 -7.80 11.81
C ARG A 167 -18.15 -6.57 10.94
N VAL A 168 -16.96 -6.43 10.34
CA VAL A 168 -16.61 -5.27 9.50
C VAL A 168 -17.00 -5.44 8.03
N PHE A 169 -17.27 -6.67 7.60
CA PHE A 169 -17.79 -6.97 6.26
C PHE A 169 -19.29 -7.35 6.40
N PRO A 170 -20.20 -6.41 6.17
CA PRO A 170 -21.65 -6.68 6.20
C PRO A 170 -22.11 -7.56 5.06
#